data_a3bcfd088a8fe47418dbc39330ec496c
#
_entry.id   a3bcfd088a8fe47418dbc39330ec496c
#
_cell.length_a   1.000
_cell.length_b   1.000
_cell.length_c   1.000
_cell.angle_alpha   90.00
_cell.angle_beta   90.00
_cell.angle_gamma   90.00
#
_symmetry.space_group_name_H-M   'P 1'
#
loop_
_entity.id
_entity.type
_entity.pdbx_description
1 polymer ?
#
loop_
_entity_poly.entity_id
_entity_poly.type
_entity_poly.pdbx_seq_one_letter_code
_entity_poly.pdbx_strand_id
1 'polypeptide(L)'
;MDALQELLKRKWILRKEDPDLYNLVRDSVKEIRKFVQEKFGYMIIVTPYLIKLEKIPGYVEEWMGIQEFQSVQEYQMFCFVLLFLESKEREEQFVLSSLTEYIQMQFQDGVIDWTHFNTRRQLVRVLKYCLSIHIIELDDGSEEGFIKNKDTEALYENTGYSRYVIRNFAHDIMDIHSLEDIKKSEWFSMEEDRGVVRRQRVYRRFLLSPGIYRKDKNDEDFVYIRHYYRQIEKDFQSIMPCNLHLHASSGYIVLDEDCNVGTIFPSRNTISDLVLVCMQQITKKIKNRTLNVNDEEITFIEKELLLKWIRKWIKENLVFLPKKYQDMGESLVSENILATMKSYGFLDEEENRIKINPICGKIGGGFDVEVKKNVNK
;
A
#
# COMPACT_ATOMS: atom_id res chain seq x y z
N MET A 1 -3.50 15.14 18.27
CA MET A 1 -3.98 14.42 17.05
C MET A 1 -3.00 14.49 15.89
N ASP A 2 -2.34 15.61 15.65
CA ASP A 2 -1.32 15.76 14.59
C ASP A 2 -0.19 14.72 14.68
N ALA A 3 0.24 14.38 15.88
CA ALA A 3 1.24 13.33 16.11
C ALA A 3 0.81 11.95 15.58
N LEU A 4 -0.48 11.59 15.70
CA LEU A 4 -0.98 10.34 15.14
C LEU A 4 -1.01 10.37 13.60
N GLN A 5 -1.39 11.51 13.02
CA GLN A 5 -1.35 11.66 11.55
C GLN A 5 0.08 11.53 11.03
N GLU A 6 1.09 12.09 11.72
CA GLU A 6 2.49 11.91 11.31
C GLU A 6 2.96 10.45 11.39
N LEU A 7 2.52 9.70 12.41
CA LEU A 7 2.78 8.27 12.52
C LEU A 7 2.04 7.44 11.45
N LEU A 8 0.87 7.90 11.00
CA LEU A 8 0.13 7.25 9.91
C LEU A 8 0.81 7.44 8.55
N LYS A 9 1.36 8.64 8.28
CA LYS A 9 2.02 8.99 7.01
C LYS A 9 3.33 8.25 6.81
N ARG A 10 4.10 8.02 7.88
CA ARG A 10 5.49 7.56 7.83
C ARG A 10 5.62 6.11 8.30
N LYS A 11 6.65 5.41 7.82
CA LYS A 11 7.01 4.08 8.34
C LYS A 11 7.45 4.18 9.80
N TRP A 12 8.29 5.17 10.10
CA TRP A 12 8.77 5.59 11.43
C TRP A 12 9.21 7.04 11.40
N ILE A 13 9.45 7.60 12.57
CA ILE A 13 10.01 8.94 12.76
C ILE A 13 11.39 8.73 13.37
N LEU A 14 12.44 9.10 12.64
CA LEU A 14 13.83 8.99 13.08
C LEU A 14 14.26 10.26 13.80
N ARG A 15 14.81 10.12 15.00
CA ARG A 15 15.31 11.25 15.76
C ARG A 15 16.47 11.96 15.07
N LYS A 16 17.31 11.22 14.31
CA LYS A 16 18.43 11.77 13.55
C LYS A 16 17.97 12.69 12.44
N GLU A 17 16.85 12.35 11.77
CA GLU A 17 16.31 13.09 10.63
C GLU A 17 15.50 14.31 11.07
N ASP A 18 14.64 14.16 12.06
CA ASP A 18 13.71 15.19 12.54
C ASP A 18 13.58 15.13 14.07
N PRO A 19 14.53 15.73 14.81
CA PRO A 19 14.52 15.73 16.27
C PRO A 19 13.29 16.42 16.89
N ASP A 20 12.79 17.47 16.24
CA ASP A 20 11.66 18.25 16.72
C ASP A 20 10.37 17.46 16.60
N LEU A 21 10.12 16.85 15.44
CA LEU A 21 8.99 15.95 15.23
C LEU A 21 9.05 14.73 16.14
N TYR A 22 10.25 14.14 16.30
CA TYR A 22 10.45 13.01 17.21
C TYR A 22 10.02 13.38 18.64
N ASN A 23 10.47 14.53 19.16
CA ASN A 23 10.14 14.98 20.51
C ASN A 23 8.64 15.28 20.65
N LEU A 24 8.05 15.99 19.69
CA LEU A 24 6.61 16.29 19.66
C LEU A 24 5.77 15.02 19.72
N VAL A 25 6.10 14.04 18.88
CA VAL A 25 5.37 12.76 18.84
C VAL A 25 5.61 11.95 20.10
N ARG A 26 6.84 11.87 20.60
CA ARG A 26 7.17 11.17 21.86
C ARG A 26 6.33 11.69 23.03
N ASP A 27 6.20 13.00 23.15
CA ASP A 27 5.47 13.62 24.26
C ASP A 27 3.95 13.39 24.13
N SER A 28 3.45 13.21 22.90
CA SER A 28 2.04 12.91 22.60
C SER A 28 1.68 11.42 22.70
N VAL A 29 2.67 10.51 22.72
CA VAL A 29 2.42 9.04 22.68
C VAL A 29 1.48 8.58 23.78
N LYS A 30 1.58 9.15 24.98
CA LYS A 30 0.74 8.76 26.13
C LYS A 30 -0.75 8.99 25.87
N GLU A 31 -1.09 10.08 25.18
CA GLU A 31 -2.48 10.44 24.85
C GLU A 31 -3.04 9.55 23.74
N ILE A 32 -2.26 9.29 22.69
CA ILE A 32 -2.72 8.57 21.52
C ILE A 32 -2.68 7.04 21.69
N ARG A 33 -1.82 6.50 22.55
CA ARG A 33 -1.62 5.05 22.76
C ARG A 33 -2.91 4.31 23.07
N LYS A 34 -3.70 4.83 24.02
CA LYS A 34 -4.96 4.21 24.42
C LYS A 34 -5.93 4.10 23.26
N PHE A 35 -6.10 5.18 22.51
CA PHE A 35 -6.98 5.24 21.36
C PHE A 35 -6.53 4.24 20.28
N VAL A 36 -5.25 4.29 19.91
CA VAL A 36 -4.66 3.44 18.86
C VAL A 36 -4.76 1.96 19.21
N GLN A 37 -4.47 1.60 20.47
CA GLN A 37 -4.58 0.21 20.93
C GLN A 37 -6.03 -0.25 21.01
N GLU A 38 -6.94 0.57 21.51
CA GLU A 38 -8.35 0.21 21.65
C GLU A 38 -9.05 0.07 20.30
N LYS A 39 -8.85 1.04 19.38
CA LYS A 39 -9.59 1.10 18.10
C LYS A 39 -8.95 0.25 17.02
N PHE A 40 -7.64 0.27 16.91
CA PHE A 40 -6.91 -0.43 15.85
C PHE A 40 -6.15 -1.67 16.34
N GLY A 41 -5.92 -1.82 17.65
CA GLY A 41 -5.03 -2.85 18.18
C GLY A 41 -3.57 -2.65 17.74
N TYR A 42 -3.17 -1.44 17.42
CA TYR A 42 -1.82 -1.13 17.00
C TYR A 42 -0.91 -0.86 18.19
N MET A 43 0.35 -1.22 18.05
CA MET A 43 1.40 -0.91 19.01
C MET A 43 2.21 0.31 18.55
N ILE A 44 2.60 1.14 19.52
CA ILE A 44 3.56 2.22 19.30
C ILE A 44 4.87 1.84 19.96
N ILE A 45 5.90 1.65 19.15
CA ILE A 45 7.28 1.40 19.59
C ILE A 45 7.97 2.75 19.73
N VAL A 46 8.54 3.00 20.91
CA VAL A 46 9.32 4.21 21.21
C VAL A 46 10.69 3.78 21.70
N THR A 47 11.71 4.21 21.01
CA THR A 47 13.12 3.98 21.36
C THR A 47 13.85 5.32 21.39
N PRO A 48 15.08 5.40 21.91
CA PRO A 48 15.88 6.64 21.85
C PRO A 48 16.15 7.15 20.40
N TYR A 49 15.92 6.32 19.39
CA TYR A 49 16.32 6.58 18.01
C TYR A 49 15.14 6.79 17.07
N LEU A 50 14.02 6.08 17.30
CA LEU A 50 12.84 6.13 16.43
C LEU A 50 11.54 5.94 17.21
N ILE A 51 10.46 6.41 16.58
CA ILE A 51 9.08 6.09 16.96
C ILE A 51 8.39 5.44 15.77
N LYS A 52 7.78 4.27 15.99
CA LYS A 52 7.07 3.51 14.95
C LYS A 52 5.66 3.15 15.43
N LEU A 53 4.69 3.36 14.56
CA LEU A 53 3.36 2.78 14.69
C LEU A 53 3.32 1.48 13.88
N GLU A 54 3.03 0.34 14.51
CA GLU A 54 2.87 -0.94 13.81
C GLU A 54 1.51 -1.00 13.14
N LYS A 55 1.47 -0.56 11.89
CA LYS A 55 0.26 -0.55 11.05
C LYS A 55 0.06 -1.93 10.41
N ILE A 56 -0.96 -2.64 10.88
CA ILE A 56 -1.29 -3.97 10.39
C ILE A 56 -2.67 -3.89 9.73
N PRO A 57 -2.84 -4.34 8.48
CA PRO A 57 -4.12 -4.25 7.81
C PRO A 57 -5.15 -5.18 8.44
N GLY A 58 -6.42 -4.79 8.39
CA GLY A 58 -7.53 -5.68 8.74
C GLY A 58 -7.85 -6.71 7.66
N TYR A 59 -7.42 -6.42 6.43
CA TYR A 59 -7.44 -7.30 5.26
C TYR A 59 -6.25 -6.95 4.38
N VAL A 60 -5.53 -7.95 3.88
CA VAL A 60 -4.35 -7.76 3.03
C VAL A 60 -4.79 -7.53 1.59
N GLU A 61 -4.33 -6.44 1.00
CA GLU A 61 -4.60 -6.05 -0.39
C GLU A 61 -3.31 -5.97 -1.20
N GLU A 62 -3.37 -6.14 -2.52
CA GLU A 62 -2.18 -6.21 -3.40
C GLU A 62 -1.29 -4.96 -3.29
N TRP A 63 -1.88 -3.77 -3.11
CA TRP A 63 -1.14 -2.51 -3.02
C TRP A 63 -0.37 -2.30 -1.70
N MET A 64 -0.58 -3.15 -0.70
CA MET A 64 0.08 -3.05 0.62
C MET A 64 1.51 -3.62 0.64
N GLY A 65 1.96 -4.24 -0.45
CA GLY A 65 3.34 -4.71 -0.61
C GLY A 65 4.35 -3.56 -0.78
N ILE A 66 5.63 -3.92 -0.80
CA ILE A 66 6.71 -2.97 -1.12
C ILE A 66 6.62 -2.66 -2.62
N GLN A 67 6.24 -1.42 -2.95
CA GLN A 67 5.90 -1.02 -4.32
C GLN A 67 7.13 -0.98 -5.25
N GLU A 68 8.31 -0.82 -4.69
CA GLU A 68 9.58 -0.85 -5.41
C GLU A 68 9.94 -2.25 -5.89
N PHE A 69 9.43 -3.31 -5.24
CA PHE A 69 9.76 -4.69 -5.56
C PHE A 69 8.87 -5.24 -6.68
N GLN A 70 9.50 -5.95 -7.62
CA GLN A 70 8.86 -6.47 -8.82
C GLN A 70 8.79 -8.01 -8.85
N SER A 71 9.45 -8.69 -7.90
CA SER A 71 9.54 -10.15 -7.88
C SER A 71 9.64 -10.71 -6.46
N VAL A 72 9.25 -11.96 -6.29
CA VAL A 72 9.44 -12.71 -5.04
C VAL A 72 10.90 -12.78 -4.65
N GLN A 73 11.81 -12.86 -5.63
CA GLN A 73 13.25 -12.92 -5.40
C GLN A 73 13.77 -11.66 -4.69
N GLU A 74 13.20 -10.48 -4.96
CA GLU A 74 13.56 -9.24 -4.26
C GLU A 74 13.11 -9.25 -2.80
N TYR A 75 11.96 -9.82 -2.49
CA TYR A 75 11.55 -10.04 -1.10
C TYR A 75 12.47 -11.03 -0.38
N GLN A 76 12.90 -12.10 -1.05
CA GLN A 76 13.87 -13.04 -0.49
C GLN A 76 15.23 -12.37 -0.23
N MET A 77 15.74 -11.61 -1.22
CA MET A 77 16.97 -10.81 -1.03
C MET A 77 16.81 -9.83 0.14
N PHE A 78 15.68 -9.15 0.25
CA PHE A 78 15.44 -8.24 1.37
C PHE A 78 15.45 -8.95 2.72
N CYS A 79 14.85 -10.13 2.84
CA CYS A 79 14.93 -10.94 4.06
C CYS A 79 16.37 -11.31 4.40
N PHE A 80 17.19 -11.67 3.40
CA PHE A 80 18.61 -11.98 3.63
C PHE A 80 19.43 -10.75 3.99
N VAL A 81 19.12 -9.57 3.43
CA VAL A 81 19.72 -8.31 3.90
C VAL A 81 19.40 -8.07 5.38
N LEU A 82 18.15 -8.26 5.81
CA LEU A 82 17.78 -8.09 7.21
C LEU A 82 18.51 -9.08 8.12
N LEU A 83 18.65 -10.35 7.71
CA LEU A 83 19.41 -11.36 8.46
C LEU A 83 20.91 -11.01 8.53
N PHE A 84 21.49 -10.51 7.43
CA PHE A 84 22.88 -10.05 7.41
C PHE A 84 23.09 -8.89 8.39
N LEU A 85 22.19 -7.90 8.38
CA LEU A 85 22.28 -6.76 9.28
C LEU A 85 22.05 -7.12 10.75
N GLU A 86 21.28 -8.18 11.05
CA GLU A 86 21.10 -8.66 12.42
C GLU A 86 22.39 -9.28 13.01
N SER A 87 23.28 -9.80 12.15
CA SER A 87 24.59 -10.29 12.55
C SER A 87 25.63 -9.20 12.80
N LYS A 88 25.29 -7.94 12.50
CA LYS A 88 26.16 -6.76 12.57
C LYS A 88 25.80 -5.88 13.75
N GLU A 89 26.82 -5.29 14.38
CA GLU A 89 26.60 -4.25 15.38
C GLU A 89 26.07 -2.95 14.73
N ARG A 90 25.45 -2.13 15.55
CA ARG A 90 25.04 -0.80 15.10
C ARG A 90 26.29 0.03 14.79
N GLU A 91 26.23 0.83 13.71
CA GLU A 91 27.34 1.65 13.20
C GLU A 91 28.52 0.81 12.67
N GLU A 92 28.35 -0.51 12.51
CA GLU A 92 29.33 -1.37 11.86
C GLU A 92 29.25 -1.21 10.35
N GLN A 93 30.41 -0.94 9.74
CA GLN A 93 30.53 -0.81 8.29
C GLN A 93 30.70 -2.16 7.60
N PHE A 94 30.22 -2.27 6.39
CA PHE A 94 30.37 -3.44 5.53
C PHE A 94 30.44 -3.05 4.05
N VAL A 95 31.13 -3.86 3.26
CA VAL A 95 31.24 -3.68 1.82
C VAL A 95 30.16 -4.48 1.07
N LEU A 96 29.81 -4.03 -0.13
CA LEU A 96 28.79 -4.66 -0.97
C LEU A 96 29.15 -6.13 -1.30
N SER A 97 30.44 -6.44 -1.54
CA SER A 97 30.89 -7.79 -1.82
C SER A 97 30.55 -8.76 -0.68
N SER A 98 30.77 -8.38 0.58
CA SER A 98 30.41 -9.22 1.75
C SER A 98 28.91 -9.52 1.81
N LEU A 99 28.06 -8.54 1.48
CA LEU A 99 26.62 -8.75 1.44
C LEU A 99 26.21 -9.67 0.28
N THR A 100 26.79 -9.48 -0.92
CA THR A 100 26.46 -10.30 -2.08
C THR A 100 26.89 -11.75 -1.90
N GLU A 101 28.05 -11.99 -1.31
CA GLU A 101 28.52 -13.35 -0.93
C GLU A 101 27.56 -13.99 0.06
N TYR A 102 27.17 -13.26 1.12
CA TYR A 102 26.20 -13.76 2.10
C TYR A 102 24.87 -14.15 1.45
N ILE A 103 24.30 -13.27 0.63
CA ILE A 103 23.02 -13.52 -0.07
C ILE A 103 23.16 -14.76 -0.97
N GLN A 104 24.26 -14.89 -1.71
CA GLN A 104 24.49 -16.04 -2.59
C GLN A 104 24.54 -17.37 -1.82
N MET A 105 25.11 -17.38 -0.62
CA MET A 105 25.14 -18.57 0.24
C MET A 105 23.76 -18.98 0.77
N GLN A 106 22.82 -18.05 0.90
CA GLN A 106 21.48 -18.34 1.40
C GLN A 106 20.54 -18.92 0.33
N PHE A 107 20.82 -18.69 -0.94
CA PHE A 107 20.06 -19.30 -2.03
C PHE A 107 20.62 -20.69 -2.37
N GLN A 108 19.75 -21.54 -2.92
CA GLN A 108 20.19 -22.82 -3.51
C GLN A 108 21.16 -22.56 -4.65
N ASP A 109 22.08 -23.49 -4.86
CA ASP A 109 23.10 -23.38 -5.91
C ASP A 109 22.50 -23.04 -7.29
N GLY A 110 23.05 -22.01 -7.93
CA GLY A 110 22.68 -21.57 -9.26
C GLY A 110 21.44 -20.66 -9.35
N VAL A 111 20.74 -20.39 -8.26
CA VAL A 111 19.58 -19.46 -8.25
C VAL A 111 20.06 -18.01 -8.36
N ILE A 112 21.16 -17.64 -7.71
CA ILE A 112 21.76 -16.31 -7.76
C ILE A 112 23.08 -16.36 -8.51
N ASP A 113 23.16 -15.61 -9.60
CA ASP A 113 24.38 -15.38 -10.37
C ASP A 113 24.54 -13.88 -10.62
N TRP A 114 25.55 -13.29 -9.97
CA TRP A 114 25.86 -11.87 -10.08
C TRP A 114 26.45 -11.46 -11.44
N THR A 115 26.74 -12.40 -12.34
CA THR A 115 27.10 -12.05 -13.72
C THR A 115 25.92 -11.53 -14.51
N HIS A 116 24.70 -11.92 -14.13
CA HIS A 116 23.47 -11.49 -14.78
C HIS A 116 23.06 -10.06 -14.39
N PHE A 117 22.88 -9.21 -15.39
CA PHE A 117 22.44 -7.83 -15.21
C PHE A 117 21.13 -7.70 -14.41
N ASN A 118 20.13 -8.56 -14.69
CA ASN A 118 18.83 -8.50 -14.02
C ASN A 118 18.94 -8.82 -12.52
N THR A 119 19.76 -9.78 -12.13
CA THR A 119 20.01 -10.14 -10.73
C THR A 119 20.62 -8.97 -9.96
N ARG A 120 21.63 -8.32 -10.55
CA ARG A 120 22.23 -7.11 -9.95
C ARG A 120 21.22 -5.97 -9.82
N ARG A 121 20.38 -5.76 -10.85
CA ARG A 121 19.34 -4.73 -10.82
C ARG A 121 18.30 -4.99 -9.74
N GLN A 122 17.95 -6.24 -9.47
CA GLN A 122 17.05 -6.63 -8.37
C GLN A 122 17.66 -6.26 -7.04
N LEU A 123 18.92 -6.64 -6.77
CA LEU A 123 19.61 -6.28 -5.52
C LEU A 123 19.70 -4.76 -5.34
N VAL A 124 20.03 -4.01 -6.40
CA VAL A 124 20.12 -2.55 -6.30
C VAL A 124 18.76 -1.93 -5.94
N ARG A 125 17.62 -2.46 -6.42
CA ARG A 125 16.31 -2.00 -5.97
C ARG A 125 16.10 -2.27 -4.49
N VAL A 126 16.50 -3.45 -4.01
CA VAL A 126 16.44 -3.80 -2.58
C VAL A 126 17.29 -2.86 -1.75
N LEU A 127 18.54 -2.59 -2.18
CA LEU A 127 19.44 -1.66 -1.47
C LEU A 127 18.89 -0.23 -1.45
N LYS A 128 18.35 0.25 -2.57
CA LYS A 128 17.68 1.57 -2.62
C LYS A 128 16.51 1.65 -1.66
N TYR A 129 15.72 0.59 -1.55
CA TYR A 129 14.66 0.52 -0.55
C TYR A 129 15.24 0.54 0.87
N CYS A 130 16.29 -0.23 1.16
CA CYS A 130 16.96 -0.23 2.46
C CYS A 130 17.49 1.16 2.85
N LEU A 131 18.09 1.89 1.89
CA LEU A 131 18.52 3.28 2.04
C LEU A 131 17.33 4.21 2.29
N SER A 132 16.26 4.08 1.51
CA SER A 132 15.08 4.94 1.63
C SER A 132 14.34 4.81 2.97
N ILE A 133 14.47 3.67 3.62
CA ILE A 133 13.94 3.42 4.98
C ILE A 133 15.01 3.52 6.07
N HIS A 134 16.22 3.96 5.72
CA HIS A 134 17.35 4.19 6.64
C HIS A 134 17.78 3.00 7.50
N ILE A 135 17.63 1.75 7.03
CA ILE A 135 18.18 0.59 7.74
C ILE A 135 19.68 0.38 7.44
N ILE A 136 20.14 0.98 6.35
CA ILE A 136 21.56 1.16 6.01
C ILE A 136 21.79 2.62 5.59
N GLU A 137 23.02 3.09 5.74
CA GLU A 137 23.51 4.35 5.18
C GLU A 137 24.62 4.06 4.19
N LEU A 138 24.78 4.87 3.15
CA LEU A 138 25.88 4.76 2.17
C LEU A 138 26.99 5.72 2.59
N ASP A 139 28.15 5.17 2.91
CA ASP A 139 29.33 5.96 3.33
C ASP A 139 30.22 6.32 2.14
N ASP A 140 30.39 5.37 1.19
CA ASP A 140 31.21 5.61 -0.01
C ASP A 140 30.76 4.72 -1.17
N GLY A 141 31.03 5.15 -2.40
CA GLY A 141 30.70 4.42 -3.61
C GLY A 141 29.28 4.66 -4.12
N SER A 142 28.75 3.73 -4.89
CA SER A 142 27.40 3.79 -5.46
C SER A 142 26.90 2.39 -5.80
N GLU A 143 25.70 2.06 -5.31
CA GLU A 143 25.02 0.81 -5.68
C GLU A 143 24.68 0.74 -7.19
N GLU A 144 24.52 1.87 -7.87
CA GLU A 144 24.22 1.90 -9.30
C GLU A 144 25.40 1.40 -10.16
N GLY A 145 26.63 1.59 -9.68
CA GLY A 145 27.83 1.06 -10.34
C GLY A 145 27.79 -0.46 -10.45
N PHE A 146 27.28 -1.15 -9.42
CA PHE A 146 27.13 -2.61 -9.38
C PHE A 146 26.21 -3.15 -10.48
N ILE A 147 25.23 -2.39 -10.94
CA ILE A 147 24.38 -2.80 -12.08
C ILE A 147 25.24 -3.04 -13.34
N LYS A 148 26.22 -2.15 -13.57
CA LYS A 148 27.08 -2.18 -14.77
C LYS A 148 28.24 -3.15 -14.63
N ASN A 149 28.86 -3.18 -13.45
CA ASN A 149 30.02 -4.01 -13.15
C ASN A 149 29.85 -4.70 -11.80
N LYS A 150 29.90 -6.04 -11.77
CA LYS A 150 29.76 -6.87 -10.57
C LYS A 150 30.86 -6.64 -9.54
N ASP A 151 32.02 -6.14 -9.97
CA ASP A 151 33.20 -5.88 -9.11
C ASP A 151 33.20 -4.46 -8.53
N THR A 152 32.13 -3.70 -8.74
CA THR A 152 31.98 -2.37 -8.15
C THR A 152 31.68 -2.50 -6.66
N GLU A 153 32.48 -1.84 -5.84
CA GLU A 153 32.30 -1.77 -4.40
C GLU A 153 31.51 -0.53 -3.97
N ALA A 154 30.81 -0.70 -2.86
CA ALA A 154 30.18 0.37 -2.10
C ALA A 154 30.29 0.04 -0.61
N LEU A 155 30.51 1.05 0.19
CA LEU A 155 30.64 0.96 1.64
C LEU A 155 29.34 1.42 2.30
N TYR A 156 28.78 0.58 3.14
CA TYR A 156 27.55 0.85 3.88
C TYR A 156 27.81 0.77 5.39
N GLU A 157 26.94 1.47 6.14
CA GLU A 157 26.87 1.39 7.59
C GLU A 157 25.51 0.80 8.02
N ASN A 158 25.55 -0.12 9.01
CA ASN A 158 24.35 -0.66 9.65
C ASN A 158 23.80 0.33 10.68
N THR A 159 22.63 0.90 10.45
CA THR A 159 21.99 1.82 11.41
C THR A 159 21.41 1.12 12.66
N GLY A 160 21.27 -0.21 12.62
CA GLY A 160 20.63 -1.00 13.66
C GLY A 160 19.08 -0.90 13.66
N TYR A 161 18.47 -0.29 12.64
CA TYR A 161 17.00 -0.18 12.55
C TYR A 161 16.34 -1.39 11.87
N SER A 162 17.12 -2.32 11.30
CA SER A 162 16.62 -3.56 10.67
C SER A 162 15.69 -4.35 11.57
N ARG A 163 16.01 -4.46 12.87
CA ARG A 163 15.20 -5.14 13.89
C ARG A 163 13.78 -4.59 14.08
N TYR A 164 13.52 -3.35 13.66
CA TYR A 164 12.18 -2.72 13.73
C TYR A 164 11.40 -2.86 12.42
N VAL A 165 11.98 -3.44 11.37
CA VAL A 165 11.30 -3.71 10.10
C VAL A 165 10.32 -4.87 10.29
N ILE A 166 10.80 -5.95 10.87
CA ILE A 166 10.02 -7.17 11.10
C ILE A 166 9.20 -6.99 12.38
N ARG A 167 7.99 -7.49 12.32
CA ARG A 167 7.08 -7.54 13.46
C ARG A 167 7.42 -8.76 14.33
N ASN A 168 7.24 -8.63 15.63
CA ASN A 168 7.21 -9.77 16.52
C ASN A 168 5.91 -10.55 16.31
N PHE A 169 6.00 -11.83 16.00
CA PHE A 169 4.86 -12.74 15.94
C PHE A 169 4.48 -13.18 17.36
N ALA A 170 3.18 -13.28 17.64
CA ALA A 170 2.67 -13.73 18.94
C ALA A 170 2.91 -15.23 19.18
N HIS A 171 3.16 -15.99 18.12
CA HIS A 171 3.39 -17.43 18.12
C HIS A 171 4.72 -17.77 17.43
N ASP A 172 5.19 -18.99 17.65
CA ASP A 172 6.36 -19.51 16.97
C ASP A 172 6.10 -19.55 15.47
N ILE A 173 6.97 -18.93 14.69
CA ILE A 173 6.89 -18.90 13.23
C ILE A 173 6.98 -20.32 12.64
N MET A 174 7.57 -21.26 13.37
CA MET A 174 7.66 -22.67 12.96
C MET A 174 6.31 -23.38 12.92
N ASP A 175 5.30 -22.84 13.62
CA ASP A 175 3.93 -23.35 13.59
C ASP A 175 3.10 -22.82 12.41
N ILE A 176 3.67 -21.90 11.63
CA ILE A 176 3.01 -21.27 10.48
C ILE A 176 3.33 -22.06 9.22
N HIS A 177 2.34 -22.75 8.68
CA HIS A 177 2.47 -23.58 7.47
C HIS A 177 1.73 -23.01 6.25
N SER A 178 0.89 -21.97 6.44
CA SER A 178 0.10 -21.38 5.37
C SER A 178 -0.13 -19.89 5.56
N LEU A 179 -0.53 -19.21 4.48
CA LEU A 179 -0.98 -17.80 4.56
C LEU A 179 -2.20 -17.63 5.47
N GLU A 180 -3.06 -18.64 5.56
CA GLU A 180 -4.23 -18.63 6.44
C GLU A 180 -3.81 -18.65 7.91
N ASP A 181 -2.72 -19.35 8.25
CA ASP A 181 -2.18 -19.38 9.62
C ASP A 181 -1.61 -18.02 9.99
N ILE A 182 -0.93 -17.33 9.06
CA ILE A 182 -0.45 -15.94 9.26
C ILE A 182 -1.63 -15.00 9.53
N LYS A 183 -2.69 -15.10 8.75
CA LYS A 183 -3.90 -14.28 8.94
C LYS A 183 -4.59 -14.55 10.27
N LYS A 184 -4.63 -15.82 10.70
CA LYS A 184 -5.20 -16.22 11.98
C LYS A 184 -4.34 -15.82 13.15
N SER A 185 -3.00 -15.95 13.05
CA SER A 185 -2.06 -15.62 14.12
C SER A 185 -2.18 -14.16 14.61
N GLU A 186 -2.61 -13.25 13.73
CA GLU A 186 -2.89 -11.86 14.07
C GLU A 186 -3.95 -11.70 15.16
N TRP A 187 -4.94 -12.59 15.16
CA TRP A 187 -6.12 -12.52 16.02
C TRP A 187 -6.15 -13.57 17.12
N PHE A 188 -5.20 -14.49 17.15
CA PHE A 188 -5.23 -15.69 17.99
C PHE A 188 -5.25 -15.36 19.49
N SER A 189 -4.49 -14.38 19.92
CA SER A 189 -4.48 -13.95 21.33
C SER A 189 -5.77 -13.23 21.76
N MET A 190 -6.67 -12.94 20.82
CA MET A 190 -7.91 -12.18 21.01
C MET A 190 -9.17 -13.02 20.75
N GLU A 191 -9.04 -14.34 20.52
CA GLU A 191 -10.20 -15.21 20.21
C GLU A 191 -11.29 -15.19 21.30
N GLU A 192 -10.95 -14.88 22.54
CA GLU A 192 -11.90 -14.78 23.64
C GLU A 192 -12.84 -13.57 23.52
N ASP A 193 -12.44 -12.48 22.85
CA ASP A 193 -13.29 -11.28 22.67
C ASP A 193 -13.54 -10.98 21.18
N ARG A 194 -14.47 -11.70 20.60
CA ARG A 194 -14.90 -11.52 19.19
C ARG A 194 -15.34 -10.08 18.88
N GLY A 195 -15.85 -9.36 19.86
CA GLY A 195 -16.29 -7.96 19.71
C GLY A 195 -15.10 -7.01 19.51
N VAL A 196 -14.01 -7.19 20.27
CA VAL A 196 -12.78 -6.42 20.12
C VAL A 196 -12.11 -6.71 18.77
N VAL A 197 -11.96 -7.97 18.40
CA VAL A 197 -11.40 -8.40 17.12
C VAL A 197 -12.15 -7.78 15.95
N ARG A 198 -13.49 -7.87 15.95
CA ARG A 198 -14.33 -7.27 14.89
C ARG A 198 -14.15 -5.77 14.81
N ARG A 199 -14.19 -5.08 15.94
CA ARG A 199 -13.97 -3.63 15.99
C ARG A 199 -12.63 -3.27 15.36
N GLN A 200 -11.53 -3.84 15.83
CA GLN A 200 -10.20 -3.54 15.34
C GLN A 200 -10.05 -3.84 13.85
N ARG A 201 -10.57 -4.97 13.38
CA ARG A 201 -10.56 -5.32 11.94
C ARG A 201 -11.31 -4.30 11.09
N VAL A 202 -12.50 -3.86 11.51
CA VAL A 202 -13.29 -2.85 10.81
C VAL A 202 -12.57 -1.51 10.77
N TYR A 203 -12.03 -1.06 11.91
CA TYR A 203 -11.30 0.21 11.98
C TYR A 203 -10.02 0.19 11.13
N ARG A 204 -9.26 -0.92 11.13
CA ARG A 204 -8.09 -1.09 10.26
C ARG A 204 -8.46 -1.06 8.78
N ARG A 205 -9.58 -1.68 8.40
CA ARG A 205 -10.07 -1.63 7.01
C ARG A 205 -10.43 -0.21 6.60
N PHE A 206 -11.16 0.54 7.40
CA PHE A 206 -11.44 1.95 7.12
C PHE A 206 -10.19 2.83 7.05
N LEU A 207 -9.16 2.51 7.82
CA LEU A 207 -7.91 3.28 7.83
C LEU A 207 -7.02 3.00 6.63
N LEU A 208 -6.95 1.75 6.19
CA LEU A 208 -5.94 1.28 5.25
C LEU A 208 -6.50 0.80 3.90
N SER A 209 -7.80 0.67 3.74
CA SER A 209 -8.42 0.28 2.47
C SER A 209 -9.25 1.43 1.91
N PRO A 210 -9.30 1.61 0.59
CA PRO A 210 -10.10 2.66 -0.06
C PRO A 210 -11.59 2.54 0.20
N GLY A 211 -12.08 1.34 0.52
CA GLY A 211 -13.46 1.08 0.84
C GLY A 211 -13.69 -0.28 1.48
N ILE A 212 -14.80 -0.42 2.18
CA ILE A 212 -15.25 -1.70 2.74
C ILE A 212 -16.49 -2.14 1.98
N TYR A 213 -16.44 -3.33 1.39
CA TYR A 213 -17.56 -3.93 0.67
C TYR A 213 -18.17 -5.05 1.48
N ARG A 214 -19.51 -5.13 1.50
CA ARG A 214 -20.25 -6.21 2.09
C ARG A 214 -20.02 -7.49 1.29
N LYS A 215 -19.61 -8.57 1.96
CA LYS A 215 -19.33 -9.85 1.31
C LYS A 215 -20.63 -10.58 0.92
N ASP A 216 -21.58 -10.61 1.85
CA ASP A 216 -22.88 -11.26 1.69
C ASP A 216 -23.91 -10.67 2.68
N LYS A 217 -25.14 -11.21 2.68
CA LYS A 217 -26.22 -10.73 3.57
C LYS A 217 -25.94 -10.93 5.06
N ASN A 218 -25.06 -11.86 5.39
CA ASN A 218 -24.72 -12.23 6.77
C ASN A 218 -23.36 -11.69 7.22
N ASP A 219 -22.76 -10.77 6.45
CA ASP A 219 -21.46 -10.16 6.79
C ASP A 219 -21.55 -9.42 8.13
N GLU A 220 -21.01 -10.06 9.16
CA GLU A 220 -21.02 -9.56 10.53
C GLU A 220 -20.23 -8.25 10.70
N ASP A 221 -19.19 -8.03 9.91
CA ASP A 221 -18.42 -6.77 9.93
C ASP A 221 -19.30 -5.65 9.40
N PHE A 222 -20.06 -5.90 8.33
CA PHE A 222 -20.94 -4.88 7.75
C PHE A 222 -22.16 -4.59 8.64
N VAL A 223 -22.69 -5.62 9.34
CA VAL A 223 -23.71 -5.42 10.39
C VAL A 223 -23.18 -4.54 11.50
N TYR A 224 -21.94 -4.79 11.97
CA TYR A 224 -21.28 -3.95 12.98
C TYR A 224 -21.13 -2.50 12.50
N ILE A 225 -20.68 -2.27 11.26
CA ILE A 225 -20.53 -0.94 10.66
C ILE A 225 -21.87 -0.20 10.67
N ARG A 226 -22.95 -0.83 10.22
CA ARG A 226 -24.29 -0.23 10.22
C ARG A 226 -24.79 0.16 11.60
N HIS A 227 -24.48 -0.68 12.59
CA HIS A 227 -24.92 -0.42 13.96
C HIS A 227 -24.15 0.72 14.62
N TYR A 228 -22.84 0.80 14.36
CA TYR A 228 -21.94 1.74 15.03
C TYR A 228 -21.42 2.88 14.14
N TYR A 229 -22.01 3.12 12.96
CA TYR A 229 -21.45 4.04 11.96
C TYR A 229 -21.19 5.45 12.51
N ARG A 230 -22.08 6.02 13.34
CA ARG A 230 -21.91 7.34 13.96
C ARG A 230 -20.73 7.38 14.92
N GLN A 231 -20.50 6.31 15.66
CA GLN A 231 -19.36 6.22 16.56
C GLN A 231 -18.04 6.08 15.77
N ILE A 232 -18.05 5.25 14.71
CA ILE A 232 -16.92 5.08 13.81
C ILE A 232 -16.56 6.42 13.17
N GLU A 233 -17.53 7.13 12.61
CA GLU A 233 -17.34 8.45 12.01
C GLU A 233 -16.72 9.44 13.01
N LYS A 234 -17.30 9.55 14.19
CA LYS A 234 -16.82 10.45 15.26
C LYS A 234 -15.39 10.11 15.68
N ASP A 235 -15.06 8.82 15.78
CA ASP A 235 -13.71 8.38 16.13
C ASP A 235 -12.70 8.75 15.03
N PHE A 236 -13.04 8.57 13.75
CA PHE A 236 -12.18 8.99 12.64
C PHE A 236 -12.07 10.51 12.56
N GLN A 237 -13.15 11.26 12.73
CA GLN A 237 -13.12 12.72 12.79
C GLN A 237 -12.26 13.27 13.94
N SER A 238 -12.05 12.48 14.99
CA SER A 238 -11.14 12.87 16.07
C SER A 238 -9.66 12.81 15.70
N ILE A 239 -9.30 12.08 14.63
CA ILE A 239 -7.91 11.88 14.18
C ILE A 239 -7.61 12.55 12.84
N MET A 240 -8.62 12.76 11.99
CA MET A 240 -8.45 13.38 10.67
C MET A 240 -9.74 14.07 10.21
N PRO A 241 -9.66 15.15 9.41
CA PRO A 241 -10.84 15.77 8.79
C PRO A 241 -11.42 14.81 7.75
N CYS A 242 -12.58 14.21 8.05
CA CYS A 242 -13.21 13.23 7.16
C CYS A 242 -14.71 13.06 7.45
N ASN A 243 -15.40 12.39 6.53
CA ASN A 243 -16.77 11.96 6.68
C ASN A 243 -16.90 10.46 6.35
N LEU A 244 -17.74 9.73 7.08
CA LEU A 244 -18.07 8.34 6.78
C LEU A 244 -19.30 8.27 5.86
N HIS A 245 -19.09 7.78 4.65
CA HIS A 245 -20.19 7.55 3.70
C HIS A 245 -20.57 6.07 3.71
N LEU A 246 -21.76 5.76 4.22
CA LEU A 246 -22.28 4.40 4.30
C LEU A 246 -23.42 4.21 3.28
N HIS A 247 -23.30 3.19 2.43
CA HIS A 247 -24.26 2.77 1.41
C HIS A 247 -24.86 1.38 1.75
N ALA A 248 -25.70 0.86 0.86
CA ALA A 248 -26.36 -0.43 1.08
C ALA A 248 -25.36 -1.59 1.21
N SER A 249 -24.29 -1.58 0.43
CA SER A 249 -23.31 -2.65 0.36
C SER A 249 -21.86 -2.19 0.56
N SER A 250 -21.63 -0.90 0.84
CA SER A 250 -20.26 -0.36 0.94
C SER A 250 -20.16 0.79 1.94
N GLY A 251 -18.95 1.00 2.47
CA GLY A 251 -18.61 2.10 3.37
C GLY A 251 -17.26 2.72 3.03
N TYR A 252 -17.14 4.05 3.13
CA TYR A 252 -15.95 4.82 2.75
C TYR A 252 -15.65 5.91 3.76
N ILE A 253 -14.38 6.08 4.12
CA ILE A 253 -13.90 7.32 4.72
C ILE A 253 -13.54 8.27 3.59
N VAL A 254 -14.22 9.39 3.52
CA VAL A 254 -13.98 10.46 2.55
C VAL A 254 -13.26 11.58 3.28
N LEU A 255 -12.03 11.87 2.87
CA LEU A 255 -11.19 12.90 3.47
C LEU A 255 -11.58 14.27 2.94
N ASP A 256 -11.46 15.29 3.78
CA ASP A 256 -11.58 16.68 3.35
C ASP A 256 -10.36 17.09 2.49
N GLU A 257 -10.50 18.12 1.66
CA GLU A 257 -9.49 18.53 0.67
C GLU A 257 -8.12 18.83 1.27
N ASP A 258 -8.07 19.37 2.48
CA ASP A 258 -6.84 19.74 3.18
C ASP A 258 -6.23 18.60 4.00
N CYS A 259 -6.86 17.42 4.00
CA CYS A 259 -6.37 16.28 4.77
C CYS A 259 -5.16 15.63 4.11
N ASN A 260 -4.04 15.57 4.83
CA ASN A 260 -2.81 14.96 4.37
C ASN A 260 -2.38 13.85 5.35
N VAL A 261 -2.85 12.63 5.13
CA VAL A 261 -2.58 11.45 5.98
C VAL A 261 -1.72 10.39 5.28
N GLY A 262 -1.02 10.74 4.23
CA GLY A 262 -0.14 9.85 3.45
C GLY A 262 -0.67 9.53 2.07
N THR A 263 -0.51 8.28 1.60
CA THR A 263 -0.97 7.86 0.28
C THR A 263 -2.48 7.71 0.28
N ILE A 264 -3.16 8.48 -0.56
CA ILE A 264 -4.61 8.48 -0.72
C ILE A 264 -4.98 8.34 -2.19
N PHE A 265 -6.23 7.94 -2.47
CA PHE A 265 -6.78 7.99 -3.82
C PHE A 265 -7.83 9.11 -3.91
N PRO A 266 -7.82 9.95 -4.98
CA PRO A 266 -6.86 9.95 -6.08
C PRO A 266 -5.47 10.47 -5.67
N SER A 267 -4.43 9.83 -6.19
CA SER A 267 -3.04 10.32 -6.04
C SER A 267 -2.73 11.37 -7.13
N ARG A 268 -1.76 12.25 -6.87
CA ARG A 268 -1.38 13.32 -7.81
C ARG A 268 -0.55 12.79 -8.98
N ASN A 269 -1.11 11.88 -9.77
CA ASN A 269 -0.47 11.35 -10.97
C ASN A 269 -1.50 11.07 -12.08
N THR A 270 -1.03 11.08 -13.32
CA THR A 270 -1.88 10.92 -14.51
C THR A 270 -2.65 9.60 -14.54
N ILE A 271 -2.09 8.50 -14.05
CA ILE A 271 -2.82 7.21 -14.03
C ILE A 271 -4.02 7.29 -13.10
N SER A 272 -3.90 7.94 -11.96
CA SER A 272 -5.02 8.17 -11.04
C SER A 272 -6.13 9.00 -11.69
N ASP A 273 -5.76 10.04 -12.44
CA ASP A 273 -6.72 10.87 -13.19
C ASP A 273 -7.44 10.03 -14.26
N LEU A 274 -6.70 9.17 -14.98
CA LEU A 274 -7.28 8.27 -15.98
C LEU A 274 -8.23 7.23 -15.35
N VAL A 275 -7.90 6.73 -14.16
CA VAL A 275 -8.79 5.85 -13.40
C VAL A 275 -10.09 6.58 -13.04
N LEU A 276 -10.04 7.83 -12.58
CA LEU A 276 -11.24 8.64 -12.32
C LEU A 276 -12.12 8.84 -13.56
N VAL A 277 -11.49 9.12 -14.70
CA VAL A 277 -12.21 9.21 -15.99
C VAL A 277 -12.85 7.87 -16.36
N CYS A 278 -12.12 6.77 -16.18
CA CYS A 278 -12.64 5.43 -16.43
C CYS A 278 -13.85 5.11 -15.55
N MET A 279 -13.77 5.39 -14.24
CA MET A 279 -14.88 5.23 -13.31
C MET A 279 -16.14 6.04 -13.73
N GLN A 280 -15.93 7.28 -14.15
CA GLN A 280 -17.04 8.11 -14.67
C GLN A 280 -17.69 7.50 -15.91
N GLN A 281 -16.89 6.90 -16.81
CA GLN A 281 -17.47 6.24 -18.00
C GLN A 281 -18.21 4.95 -17.62
N ILE A 282 -17.69 4.16 -16.69
CA ILE A 282 -18.39 2.99 -16.15
C ILE A 282 -19.74 3.41 -15.55
N THR A 283 -19.74 4.46 -14.73
CA THR A 283 -20.96 5.01 -14.12
C THR A 283 -21.98 5.45 -15.18
N LYS A 284 -21.54 6.09 -16.28
CA LYS A 284 -22.43 6.43 -17.42
C LYS A 284 -23.03 5.18 -18.06
N LYS A 285 -22.26 4.09 -18.21
CA LYS A 285 -22.75 2.82 -18.77
C LYS A 285 -23.80 2.17 -17.86
N ILE A 286 -23.65 2.26 -16.55
CA ILE A 286 -24.62 1.79 -15.57
C ILE A 286 -25.90 2.63 -15.65
N LYS A 287 -25.78 3.97 -15.64
CA LYS A 287 -26.92 4.88 -15.76
C LYS A 287 -27.72 4.67 -17.05
N ASN A 288 -27.05 4.37 -18.14
CA ASN A 288 -27.66 4.09 -19.44
C ASN A 288 -28.13 2.63 -19.57
N ARG A 289 -28.10 1.83 -18.50
CA ARG A 289 -28.51 0.42 -18.47
C ARG A 289 -27.75 -0.48 -19.46
N THR A 290 -26.56 -0.07 -19.87
CA THR A 290 -25.65 -0.92 -20.69
C THR A 290 -24.93 -1.95 -19.82
N LEU A 291 -24.73 -1.64 -18.54
CA LEU A 291 -24.26 -2.52 -17.50
C LEU A 291 -25.34 -2.66 -16.42
N ASN A 292 -25.63 -3.89 -16.02
CA ASN A 292 -26.55 -4.17 -14.94
C ASN A 292 -25.81 -4.27 -13.61
N VAL A 293 -26.42 -3.76 -12.57
CA VAL A 293 -25.94 -3.79 -11.19
C VAL A 293 -26.82 -4.76 -10.42
N ASN A 294 -26.20 -5.64 -9.62
CA ASN A 294 -26.94 -6.58 -8.76
C ASN A 294 -27.38 -5.91 -7.44
N ASP A 295 -28.03 -6.67 -6.55
CA ASP A 295 -28.51 -6.21 -5.25
C ASP A 295 -27.37 -5.79 -4.28
N GLU A 296 -26.13 -6.23 -4.52
CA GLU A 296 -24.92 -5.84 -3.80
C GLU A 296 -24.21 -4.64 -4.43
N GLU A 297 -24.85 -3.92 -5.37
CA GLU A 297 -24.28 -2.77 -6.09
C GLU A 297 -23.01 -3.15 -6.91
N ILE A 298 -22.87 -4.41 -7.26
CA ILE A 298 -21.74 -4.97 -8.03
C ILE A 298 -22.14 -5.14 -9.50
N THR A 299 -21.22 -4.92 -10.39
CA THR A 299 -21.36 -5.14 -11.83
C THR A 299 -20.28 -6.11 -12.32
N PHE A 300 -20.66 -7.01 -13.24
CA PHE A 300 -19.75 -7.92 -13.92
C PHE A 300 -19.64 -7.58 -15.41
N ILE A 301 -18.42 -7.63 -15.92
CA ILE A 301 -18.10 -7.38 -17.34
C ILE A 301 -17.00 -8.33 -17.80
N GLU A 302 -17.02 -8.73 -19.07
CA GLU A 302 -15.90 -9.48 -19.68
C GLU A 302 -14.66 -8.58 -19.75
N LYS A 303 -13.49 -9.13 -19.39
CA LYS A 303 -12.21 -8.40 -19.35
C LYS A 303 -11.87 -7.73 -20.67
N GLU A 304 -11.98 -8.47 -21.78
CA GLU A 304 -11.69 -7.93 -23.11
C GLU A 304 -12.65 -6.80 -23.53
N LEU A 305 -13.92 -6.88 -23.13
CA LEU A 305 -14.89 -5.84 -23.39
C LEU A 305 -14.56 -4.57 -22.61
N LEU A 306 -14.17 -4.68 -21.33
CA LEU A 306 -13.74 -3.55 -20.53
C LEU A 306 -12.48 -2.90 -21.10
N LEU A 307 -11.46 -3.68 -21.46
CA LEU A 307 -10.23 -3.17 -22.10
C LEU A 307 -10.53 -2.46 -23.41
N LYS A 308 -11.42 -3.01 -24.23
CA LYS A 308 -11.87 -2.37 -25.48
C LYS A 308 -12.52 -1.00 -25.22
N TRP A 309 -13.32 -0.88 -24.16
CA TRP A 309 -13.91 0.41 -23.79
C TRP A 309 -12.84 1.38 -23.30
N ILE A 310 -11.94 0.95 -22.43
CA ILE A 310 -10.85 1.80 -21.91
C ILE A 310 -9.99 2.32 -23.07
N ARG A 311 -9.56 1.45 -24.00
CA ARG A 311 -8.79 1.84 -25.19
C ARG A 311 -9.53 2.90 -26.02
N LYS A 312 -10.82 2.71 -26.24
CA LYS A 312 -11.65 3.69 -26.93
C LYS A 312 -11.67 5.05 -26.23
N TRP A 313 -11.86 5.07 -24.90
CA TRP A 313 -11.86 6.30 -24.12
C TRP A 313 -10.50 6.99 -24.11
N ILE A 314 -9.42 6.25 -24.03
CA ILE A 314 -8.05 6.80 -24.15
C ILE A 314 -7.88 7.45 -25.51
N LYS A 315 -8.26 6.78 -26.59
CA LYS A 315 -8.14 7.29 -27.95
C LYS A 315 -8.91 8.57 -28.17
N GLU A 316 -10.15 8.64 -27.68
CA GLU A 316 -11.00 9.83 -27.76
C GLU A 316 -10.45 11.04 -26.96
N ASN A 317 -9.54 10.80 -26.01
CA ASN A 317 -8.97 11.83 -25.15
C ASN A 317 -7.42 11.90 -25.21
N LEU A 318 -6.81 11.29 -26.20
CA LEU A 318 -5.35 11.17 -26.33
C LEU A 318 -4.64 12.53 -26.32
N VAL A 319 -5.26 13.53 -26.92
CA VAL A 319 -4.74 14.92 -27.02
C VAL A 319 -4.58 15.58 -25.65
N PHE A 320 -5.37 15.18 -24.65
CA PHE A 320 -5.29 15.73 -23.29
C PHE A 320 -4.29 15.02 -22.39
N LEU A 321 -3.69 13.91 -22.87
CA LEU A 321 -2.73 13.16 -22.10
C LEU A 321 -1.32 13.73 -22.23
N PRO A 322 -0.48 13.63 -21.17
CA PRO A 322 0.94 13.94 -21.27
C PRO A 322 1.62 13.11 -22.37
N LYS A 323 2.62 13.70 -23.04
CA LYS A 323 3.33 13.08 -24.17
C LYS A 323 3.81 11.65 -23.87
N LYS A 324 4.30 11.39 -22.66
CA LYS A 324 4.69 10.04 -22.19
C LYS A 324 3.58 9.00 -22.43
N TYR A 325 2.32 9.33 -22.16
CA TYR A 325 1.19 8.41 -22.32
C TYR A 325 0.70 8.32 -23.77
N GLN A 326 0.86 9.41 -24.55
CA GLN A 326 0.60 9.38 -26.00
C GLN A 326 1.56 8.43 -26.71
N ASP A 327 2.84 8.43 -26.31
CA ASP A 327 3.90 7.62 -26.90
C ASP A 327 3.84 6.14 -26.43
N MET A 328 3.23 5.86 -25.27
CA MET A 328 3.15 4.53 -24.68
C MET A 328 2.21 3.57 -25.41
N GLY A 329 1.25 4.09 -26.15
CA GLY A 329 0.24 3.31 -26.85
C GLY A 329 -0.97 2.89 -26.00
N GLU A 330 -2.12 2.81 -26.64
CA GLU A 330 -3.42 2.61 -26.00
C GLU A 330 -3.50 1.29 -25.21
N SER A 331 -2.86 0.23 -25.68
CA SER A 331 -2.91 -1.09 -25.04
C SER A 331 -2.23 -1.06 -23.67
N LEU A 332 -0.99 -0.57 -23.61
CA LEU A 332 -0.20 -0.52 -22.38
C LEU A 332 -0.83 0.45 -21.35
N VAL A 333 -1.34 1.59 -21.80
CA VAL A 333 -2.06 2.53 -20.91
C VAL A 333 -3.31 1.89 -20.34
N SER A 334 -4.10 1.15 -21.17
CA SER A 334 -5.31 0.48 -20.69
C SER A 334 -5.04 -0.62 -19.67
N GLU A 335 -3.96 -1.37 -19.87
CA GLU A 335 -3.50 -2.39 -18.91
C GLU A 335 -3.03 -1.76 -17.58
N ASN A 336 -2.30 -0.64 -17.65
CA ASN A 336 -1.89 0.10 -16.45
C ASN A 336 -3.08 0.66 -15.66
N ILE A 337 -4.11 1.16 -16.35
CA ILE A 337 -5.36 1.61 -15.69
C ILE A 337 -6.02 0.42 -14.99
N LEU A 338 -6.19 -0.71 -15.69
CA LEU A 338 -6.82 -1.90 -15.12
C LEU A 338 -6.04 -2.43 -13.91
N ALA A 339 -4.71 -2.52 -14.02
CA ALA A 339 -3.82 -2.93 -12.93
C ALA A 339 -3.93 -1.99 -11.72
N THR A 340 -3.97 -0.69 -11.96
CA THR A 340 -4.14 0.31 -10.89
C THR A 340 -5.51 0.19 -10.22
N MET A 341 -6.59 0.03 -10.99
CA MET A 341 -7.93 -0.17 -10.42
C MET A 341 -8.00 -1.46 -9.59
N LYS A 342 -7.33 -2.51 -10.05
CA LYS A 342 -7.24 -3.79 -9.33
C LYS A 342 -6.42 -3.63 -8.04
N SER A 343 -5.26 -2.99 -8.11
CA SER A 343 -4.39 -2.79 -6.93
C SER A 343 -5.08 -2.01 -5.80
N TYR A 344 -5.97 -1.08 -6.13
CA TYR A 344 -6.79 -0.35 -5.14
C TYR A 344 -8.09 -1.07 -4.73
N GLY A 345 -8.33 -2.30 -5.18
CA GLY A 345 -9.57 -3.03 -4.86
C GLY A 345 -10.85 -2.39 -5.47
N PHE A 346 -10.70 -1.61 -6.54
CA PHE A 346 -11.86 -1.07 -7.27
C PHE A 346 -12.48 -2.10 -8.21
N LEU A 347 -11.66 -3.06 -8.61
CA LEU A 347 -12.01 -4.20 -9.44
C LEU A 347 -11.41 -5.47 -8.85
N ASP A 348 -12.12 -6.59 -8.97
CA ASP A 348 -11.60 -7.92 -8.75
C ASP A 348 -11.65 -8.72 -10.07
N GLU A 349 -10.68 -9.59 -10.31
CA GLU A 349 -10.63 -10.44 -11.49
C GLU A 349 -11.08 -11.85 -11.11
N GLU A 350 -12.17 -12.32 -11.71
CA GLU A 350 -12.74 -13.64 -11.52
C GLU A 350 -12.72 -14.40 -12.86
N GLU A 351 -11.74 -15.27 -13.05
CA GLU A 351 -11.51 -16.00 -14.31
C GLU A 351 -11.41 -15.04 -15.52
N ASN A 352 -12.42 -14.99 -16.39
CA ASN A 352 -12.48 -14.11 -17.57
C ASN A 352 -13.36 -12.86 -17.35
N ARG A 353 -13.86 -12.65 -16.15
CA ARG A 353 -14.75 -11.53 -15.82
C ARG A 353 -14.09 -10.59 -14.84
N ILE A 354 -14.42 -9.34 -14.98
CA ILE A 354 -14.07 -8.29 -14.03
C ILE A 354 -15.30 -7.98 -13.20
N LYS A 355 -15.16 -8.13 -11.89
CA LYS A 355 -16.11 -7.64 -10.90
C LYS A 355 -15.79 -6.19 -10.60
N ILE A 356 -16.72 -5.28 -10.84
CA ILE A 356 -16.59 -3.85 -10.58
C ILE A 356 -17.24 -3.56 -9.24
N ASN A 357 -16.46 -3.06 -8.29
CA ASN A 357 -16.91 -2.73 -6.95
C ASN A 357 -17.64 -1.38 -6.89
N PRO A 358 -18.53 -1.16 -5.90
CA PRO A 358 -19.40 0.01 -5.81
C PRO A 358 -18.66 1.36 -5.77
N ILE A 359 -17.40 1.40 -5.39
CA ILE A 359 -16.60 2.65 -5.39
C ILE A 359 -16.51 3.29 -6.77
N CYS A 360 -16.56 2.51 -7.85
CA CYS A 360 -16.56 3.03 -9.22
C CYS A 360 -17.79 3.90 -9.55
N GLY A 361 -18.86 3.76 -8.77
CA GLY A 361 -20.02 4.65 -8.83
C GLY A 361 -19.96 5.85 -7.88
N LYS A 362 -19.02 5.81 -6.90
CA LYS A 362 -18.90 6.82 -5.85
C LYS A 362 -18.06 8.01 -6.27
N ILE A 363 -16.98 7.77 -6.98
CA ILE A 363 -16.01 8.77 -7.42
C ILE A 363 -15.85 8.72 -8.94
N GLY A 364 -15.53 9.85 -9.52
CA GLY A 364 -15.30 9.95 -10.97
C GLY A 364 -14.71 11.30 -11.32
N GLY A 365 -14.10 11.38 -12.49
CA GLY A 365 -13.48 12.59 -12.99
C GLY A 365 -13.76 12.80 -14.49
N GLY A 366 -13.37 13.94 -15.00
CA GLY A 366 -13.49 14.29 -16.41
C GLY A 366 -12.42 15.30 -16.80
N PHE A 367 -12.15 15.40 -18.10
CA PHE A 367 -11.31 16.46 -18.62
C PHE A 367 -12.06 17.78 -18.62
N ASP A 368 -11.38 18.87 -18.26
CA ASP A 368 -11.95 20.20 -18.24
C ASP A 368 -12.43 20.61 -19.64
N VAL A 369 -13.67 21.07 -19.72
CA VAL A 369 -14.32 21.43 -21.00
C VAL A 369 -13.68 22.69 -21.61
N GLU A 370 -13.10 23.58 -20.81
CA GLU A 370 -12.41 24.77 -21.29
C GLU A 370 -11.10 24.43 -22.01
N VAL A 371 -10.36 23.43 -21.52
CA VAL A 371 -9.17 22.91 -22.19
C VAL A 371 -9.54 22.28 -23.53
N LYS A 372 -10.70 21.60 -23.63
CA LYS A 372 -11.20 21.04 -24.90
C LYS A 372 -11.43 22.08 -25.99
N LYS A 373 -11.90 23.29 -25.63
CA LYS A 373 -12.17 24.37 -26.61
C LYS A 373 -10.88 25.01 -27.12
N ASN A 374 -9.81 25.02 -26.33
CA ASN A 374 -8.54 25.64 -26.71
C ASN A 374 -7.63 24.76 -27.55
N VAL A 375 -7.81 23.44 -27.50
CA VAL A 375 -7.04 22.46 -28.30
C VAL A 375 -7.65 22.26 -29.70
N ASN A 376 -8.93 22.60 -29.88
CA ASN A 376 -9.63 22.51 -31.17
C ASN A 376 -9.66 23.85 -31.93
N LYS A 377 -8.94 24.88 -31.48
CA LYS A 377 -8.61 26.11 -32.19
C LYS A 377 -7.13 26.08 -32.61
#